data_79b609a6be2a05fa3c470aa6931944c7
#
_entry.id   79b609a6be2a05fa3c470aa6931944c7
#
_cell.length_a   1.000
_cell.length_b   1.000
_cell.length_c   1.000
_cell.angle_alpha   90.00
_cell.angle_beta   90.00
_cell.angle_gamma   90.00
#
_symmetry.space_group_name_H-M   'P 1'
#
loop_
_entity.id
_entity.type
_entity.pdbx_description
1 polymer ?
#
loop_
_entity_poly.entity_id
_entity_poly.type
_entity_poly.pdbx_seq_one_letter_code
_entity_poly.pdbx_strand_id
1 'polypeptide(L)'
;MQGTEPGGSITVESIDFSVLDQLWSEYGHAWKWHNPFITPAWLKAWWNVYGGNSKLLLTLVARDGKPIGIAPLMVDDCTARIIGSADLCDTGDVIIAAHQEKAFFAALLGFLESLQISRLVLEPVRPDSTTHAVARAAFRSAAWSSTTTPLNRSLEMVLPDSWQGYLAGLGSKQRHEVRRKLRRLNERGDIVLREVGTAEETEEAMTQFIDLFQKSRKDKASFMNETRELFFRRLADELFTAGMLRLQEVSINGVTAAMVFCIEQANMLYLYNNGYNPKFKELSIGLMSKVLSIKAAIEANLATYDFLGGTERYKYQLGGREVVLYSCVFERLS
;
A
#
# COMPACT_ATOMS: atom_id res chain seq x y z
N MET A 1 -13.33 -29.61 31.41
CA MET A 1 -11.97 -30.07 31.04
C MET A 1 -11.44 -29.10 30.00
N GLN A 2 -10.63 -28.15 30.43
CA GLN A 2 -9.91 -27.25 29.53
C GLN A 2 -8.67 -28.02 29.04
N GLY A 3 -8.67 -28.40 27.76
CA GLY A 3 -7.52 -28.98 27.11
C GLY A 3 -6.44 -27.93 26.98
N THR A 4 -5.37 -28.05 27.75
CA THR A 4 -4.11 -27.39 27.47
C THR A 4 -3.59 -28.00 26.18
N GLU A 5 -3.64 -27.21 25.08
CA GLU A 5 -2.88 -27.57 23.88
C GLU A 5 -1.40 -27.71 24.27
N PRO A 6 -0.71 -28.77 23.84
CA PRO A 6 0.73 -28.91 24.08
C PRO A 6 1.43 -27.73 23.40
N GLY A 7 2.09 -26.91 24.20
CA GLY A 7 2.82 -25.74 23.75
C GLY A 7 3.98 -26.16 22.85
N GLY A 8 3.77 -26.08 21.53
CA GLY A 8 4.84 -26.29 20.54
C GLY A 8 5.99 -25.32 20.74
N SER A 9 7.20 -25.71 20.32
CA SER A 9 8.41 -24.86 20.39
C SER A 9 8.25 -23.66 19.47
N ILE A 10 8.33 -22.45 20.03
CA ILE A 10 8.33 -21.20 19.24
C ILE A 10 9.75 -20.68 19.10
N THR A 11 10.15 -20.40 17.88
CA THR A 11 11.42 -19.76 17.53
C THR A 11 11.18 -18.40 16.89
N VAL A 12 12.10 -17.46 17.13
CA VAL A 12 12.09 -16.13 16.52
C VAL A 12 13.49 -15.86 16.00
N GLU A 13 13.57 -15.46 14.74
CA GLU A 13 14.85 -15.18 14.09
C GLU A 13 14.76 -13.95 13.18
N SER A 14 15.90 -13.31 12.97
CA SER A 14 16.04 -12.27 11.96
C SER A 14 16.37 -12.92 10.62
N ILE A 15 15.63 -12.55 9.58
CA ILE A 15 15.81 -13.03 8.21
C ILE A 15 16.26 -11.90 7.30
N ASP A 16 16.65 -12.23 6.08
CA ASP A 16 16.93 -11.28 5.01
C ASP A 16 15.82 -11.23 3.96
N PHE A 17 15.98 -10.36 2.97
CA PHE A 17 15.01 -10.23 1.89
C PHE A 17 14.89 -11.46 0.99
N SER A 18 15.93 -12.30 0.89
CA SER A 18 15.89 -13.53 0.08
C SER A 18 14.96 -14.57 0.71
N VAL A 19 15.00 -14.69 2.03
CA VAL A 19 14.08 -15.54 2.80
C VAL A 19 12.66 -14.97 2.75
N LEU A 20 12.51 -13.64 2.81
CA LEU A 20 11.19 -12.98 2.67
C LEU A 20 10.55 -13.28 1.31
N ASP A 21 11.33 -13.26 0.21
CA ASP A 21 10.86 -13.64 -1.13
C ASP A 21 10.37 -15.09 -1.20
N GLN A 22 11.10 -16.01 -0.57
CA GLN A 22 10.72 -17.42 -0.49
C GLN A 22 9.39 -17.60 0.26
N LEU A 23 9.26 -16.93 1.42
CA LEU A 23 8.03 -16.95 2.21
C LEU A 23 6.85 -16.30 1.47
N TRP A 24 7.08 -15.23 0.71
CA TRP A 24 6.08 -14.63 -0.17
C TRP A 24 5.62 -15.62 -1.23
N SER A 25 6.54 -16.28 -1.90
CA SER A 25 6.23 -17.29 -2.93
C SER A 25 5.45 -18.47 -2.36
N GLU A 26 5.77 -18.93 -1.15
CA GLU A 26 5.15 -20.10 -0.53
C GLU A 26 3.82 -19.77 0.15
N TYR A 27 3.73 -18.65 0.87
CA TYR A 27 2.60 -18.30 1.74
C TYR A 27 1.80 -17.09 1.28
N GLY A 28 2.19 -16.36 0.25
CA GLY A 28 1.58 -15.11 -0.18
C GLY A 28 0.07 -15.21 -0.47
N HIS A 29 -0.41 -16.37 -0.93
CA HIS A 29 -1.83 -16.63 -1.14
C HIS A 29 -2.54 -17.17 0.11
N ALA A 30 -1.85 -17.86 0.98
CA ALA A 30 -2.43 -18.51 2.17
C ALA A 30 -2.56 -17.54 3.37
N TRP A 31 -1.66 -16.60 3.47
CA TRP A 31 -1.67 -15.59 4.53
C TRP A 31 -2.38 -14.32 4.03
N LYS A 32 -2.92 -13.51 4.96
CA LYS A 32 -3.55 -12.22 4.62
C LYS A 32 -2.50 -11.17 4.24
N TRP A 33 -1.75 -11.44 3.17
CA TRP A 33 -0.71 -10.56 2.65
C TRP A 33 -1.31 -9.63 1.59
N HIS A 34 -2.34 -8.87 1.99
CA HIS A 34 -3.12 -8.05 1.06
C HIS A 34 -2.56 -6.64 0.88
N ASN A 35 -1.81 -6.15 1.86
CA ASN A 35 -1.26 -4.80 1.85
C ASN A 35 -0.04 -4.72 0.93
N PRO A 36 -0.02 -3.87 -0.11
CA PRO A 36 1.11 -3.75 -1.04
C PRO A 36 2.38 -3.23 -0.36
N PHE A 37 2.26 -2.44 0.71
CA PHE A 37 3.39 -1.80 1.41
C PHE A 37 4.18 -2.75 2.32
N ILE A 38 3.73 -3.98 2.51
CA ILE A 38 4.45 -5.02 3.25
C ILE A 38 4.88 -6.18 2.35
N THR A 39 4.75 -6.02 1.03
CA THR A 39 5.27 -7.01 0.07
C THR A 39 6.79 -6.89 -0.08
N PRO A 40 7.50 -7.98 -0.42
CA PRO A 40 8.94 -7.91 -0.64
C PRO A 40 9.36 -6.84 -1.64
N ALA A 41 8.61 -6.68 -2.73
CA ALA A 41 8.88 -5.69 -3.77
C ALA A 41 8.92 -4.26 -3.20
N TRP A 42 7.89 -3.87 -2.43
CA TRP A 42 7.83 -2.54 -1.84
C TRP A 42 8.88 -2.34 -0.75
N LEU A 43 9.03 -3.32 0.15
CA LEU A 43 9.98 -3.26 1.27
C LEU A 43 11.43 -3.13 0.79
N LYS A 44 11.83 -3.90 -0.23
CA LYS A 44 13.16 -3.80 -0.86
C LYS A 44 13.40 -2.45 -1.49
N ALA A 45 12.43 -1.97 -2.31
CA ALA A 45 12.54 -0.67 -2.96
C ALA A 45 12.74 0.45 -1.93
N TRP A 46 11.95 0.44 -0.86
CA TRP A 46 12.06 1.43 0.20
C TRP A 46 13.38 1.32 0.97
N TRP A 47 13.74 0.11 1.42
CA TRP A 47 14.93 -0.12 2.22
C TRP A 47 16.22 0.27 1.49
N ASN A 48 16.32 -0.06 0.22
CA ASN A 48 17.50 0.26 -0.60
C ASN A 48 17.74 1.77 -0.79
N VAL A 49 16.71 2.60 -0.59
CA VAL A 49 16.81 4.05 -0.76
C VAL A 49 16.82 4.79 0.58
N TYR A 50 16.02 4.32 1.55
CA TYR A 50 15.77 5.03 2.80
C TYR A 50 16.24 4.28 4.06
N GLY A 51 16.67 3.04 3.96
CA GLY A 51 17.14 2.24 5.11
C GLY A 51 18.25 2.91 5.91
N GLY A 52 19.16 3.60 5.23
CA GLY A 52 20.13 4.53 5.82
C GLY A 52 20.87 3.97 7.03
N ASN A 53 20.73 4.66 8.17
CA ASN A 53 21.38 4.29 9.44
C ASN A 53 20.50 3.39 10.34
N SER A 54 19.24 3.15 9.96
CA SER A 54 18.34 2.25 10.71
C SER A 54 18.81 0.81 10.60
N LYS A 55 18.61 0.02 11.64
CA LYS A 55 18.90 -1.41 11.60
C LYS A 55 17.72 -2.18 11.01
N LEU A 56 17.97 -2.95 9.96
CA LEU A 56 16.97 -3.88 9.40
C LEU A 56 16.66 -4.98 10.42
N LEU A 57 15.39 -5.24 10.67
CA LEU A 57 14.90 -6.29 11.55
C LEU A 57 13.67 -6.99 10.91
N LEU A 58 13.90 -7.73 9.82
CA LEU A 58 12.89 -8.64 9.29
C LEU A 58 12.79 -9.84 10.23
N THR A 59 11.71 -9.95 10.98
CA THR A 59 11.54 -10.95 12.03
C THR A 59 10.59 -12.05 11.57
N LEU A 60 11.08 -13.29 11.55
CA LEU A 60 10.28 -14.48 11.32
C LEU A 60 9.96 -15.16 12.66
N VAL A 61 8.70 -15.48 12.86
CA VAL A 61 8.24 -16.31 13.98
C VAL A 61 7.78 -17.66 13.44
N ALA A 62 8.30 -18.75 14.02
CA ALA A 62 7.90 -20.10 13.65
C ALA A 62 7.47 -20.91 14.87
N ARG A 63 6.55 -21.86 14.67
CA ARG A 63 6.10 -22.83 15.66
C ARG A 63 6.38 -24.24 15.14
N ASP A 64 7.12 -25.06 15.89
CA ASP A 64 7.51 -26.41 15.51
C ASP A 64 8.17 -26.44 14.11
N GLY A 65 9.03 -25.44 13.83
CA GLY A 65 9.73 -25.27 12.56
C GLY A 65 8.87 -24.76 11.41
N LYS A 66 7.56 -24.47 11.62
CA LYS A 66 6.67 -23.92 10.59
C LYS A 66 6.50 -22.42 10.79
N PRO A 67 6.68 -21.60 9.76
CA PRO A 67 6.42 -20.17 9.81
C PRO A 67 4.97 -19.86 10.25
N ILE A 68 4.80 -18.94 11.20
CA ILE A 68 3.49 -18.49 11.67
C ILE A 68 3.29 -16.97 11.48
N GLY A 69 4.34 -16.23 11.18
CA GLY A 69 4.22 -14.81 10.87
C GLY A 69 5.54 -14.10 10.68
N ILE A 70 5.45 -12.91 10.11
CA ILE A 70 6.58 -12.03 9.77
C ILE A 70 6.28 -10.62 10.25
N ALA A 71 7.27 -9.97 10.88
CA ALA A 71 7.25 -8.54 11.17
C ALA A 71 8.37 -7.85 10.38
N PRO A 72 8.03 -7.03 9.34
CA PRO A 72 9.00 -6.27 8.56
C PRO A 72 9.35 -4.97 9.29
N LEU A 73 10.32 -5.04 10.21
CA LEU A 73 10.67 -3.93 11.09
C LEU A 73 12.01 -3.29 10.71
N MET A 74 12.13 -2.03 11.09
CA MET A 74 13.39 -1.31 11.24
C MET A 74 13.51 -0.81 12.67
N VAL A 75 14.74 -0.63 13.16
CA VAL A 75 15.04 -0.24 14.54
C VAL A 75 15.89 1.00 14.56
N ASP A 76 15.42 1.98 15.30
CA ASP A 76 16.15 3.19 15.66
C ASP A 76 16.20 3.28 17.19
N ASP A 77 17.39 3.29 17.76
CA ASP A 77 17.61 3.23 19.21
C ASP A 77 16.88 2.06 19.86
N CYS A 78 15.95 2.33 20.78
CA CYS A 78 15.13 1.33 21.47
C CYS A 78 13.70 1.19 20.89
N THR A 79 13.46 1.70 19.68
CA THR A 79 12.14 1.67 19.03
C THR A 79 12.20 0.86 17.73
N ALA A 80 11.35 -0.16 17.64
CA ALA A 80 11.07 -0.86 16.38
C ALA A 80 9.84 -0.26 15.69
N ARG A 81 9.90 -0.14 14.37
CA ARG A 81 8.81 0.38 13.52
C ARG A 81 8.64 -0.48 12.28
N ILE A 82 7.48 -0.45 11.66
CA ILE A 82 7.31 -0.99 10.31
C ILE A 82 8.26 -0.26 9.35
N ILE A 83 8.90 -1.02 8.44
CA ILE A 83 9.67 -0.43 7.34
C ILE A 83 8.76 0.45 6.50
N GLY A 84 9.12 1.72 6.37
CA GLY A 84 8.35 2.70 5.63
C GLY A 84 8.42 4.09 6.26
N SER A 85 7.88 5.06 5.55
CA SER A 85 7.74 6.44 6.03
C SER A 85 6.34 6.97 5.72
N ALA A 86 5.84 7.85 6.57
CA ALA A 86 4.46 8.36 6.50
C ALA A 86 4.11 9.10 5.20
N ASP A 87 5.11 9.55 4.43
CA ASP A 87 4.94 10.24 3.16
C ASP A 87 4.97 9.30 1.92
N LEU A 88 5.34 8.03 2.11
CA LEU A 88 5.44 7.03 1.04
C LEU A 88 4.66 5.74 1.32
N CYS A 89 4.33 5.47 2.57
CA CYS A 89 3.65 4.25 3.02
C CYS A 89 2.29 4.61 3.63
N ASP A 90 1.22 4.29 2.93
CA ASP A 90 -0.13 4.65 3.39
C ASP A 90 -0.71 3.68 4.42
N THR A 91 -0.22 2.42 4.44
CA THR A 91 -0.61 1.42 5.44
C THR A 91 0.53 0.46 5.74
N GLY A 92 0.67 0.08 7.02
CA GLY A 92 1.64 -0.92 7.47
C GLY A 92 0.95 -2.00 8.30
N ASP A 93 1.50 -3.20 8.33
CA ASP A 93 1.03 -4.29 9.19
C ASP A 93 2.13 -5.34 9.38
N VAL A 94 1.85 -6.33 10.20
CA VAL A 94 2.57 -7.59 10.24
C VAL A 94 1.80 -8.67 9.47
N ILE A 95 2.47 -9.70 9.01
CA ILE A 95 1.87 -10.81 8.28
C ILE A 95 1.78 -12.00 9.23
N ILE A 96 0.57 -12.52 9.49
CA ILE A 96 0.37 -13.60 10.46
C ILE A 96 -0.57 -14.65 9.87
N ALA A 97 -0.18 -15.93 10.02
CA ALA A 97 -1.07 -17.06 9.73
C ALA A 97 -2.31 -17.02 10.63
N ALA A 98 -3.45 -17.43 10.10
CA ALA A 98 -4.71 -17.42 10.83
C ALA A 98 -4.62 -18.17 12.17
N HIS A 99 -5.21 -17.60 13.22
CA HIS A 99 -5.24 -18.15 14.58
C HIS A 99 -3.89 -18.25 15.29
N GLN A 100 -2.83 -17.58 14.78
CA GLN A 100 -1.51 -17.53 15.42
C GLN A 100 -1.20 -16.18 16.09
N GLU A 101 -2.14 -15.26 16.10
CA GLU A 101 -1.95 -13.84 16.45
C GLU A 101 -1.36 -13.67 17.86
N LYS A 102 -1.95 -14.35 18.86
CA LYS A 102 -1.47 -14.25 20.26
C LYS A 102 -0.06 -14.80 20.44
N ALA A 103 0.22 -15.95 19.83
CA ALA A 103 1.52 -16.59 19.90
C ALA A 103 2.58 -15.77 19.19
N PHE A 104 2.26 -15.24 18.01
CA PHE A 104 3.12 -14.36 17.23
C PHE A 104 3.52 -13.12 18.03
N PHE A 105 2.53 -12.34 18.54
CA PHE A 105 2.84 -11.13 19.29
C PHE A 105 3.57 -11.39 20.59
N ALA A 106 3.24 -12.47 21.31
CA ALA A 106 3.98 -12.84 22.53
C ALA A 106 5.44 -13.15 22.23
N ALA A 107 5.70 -13.91 21.15
CA ALA A 107 7.06 -14.26 20.74
C ALA A 107 7.83 -13.04 20.19
N LEU A 108 7.20 -12.24 19.34
CA LEU A 108 7.80 -11.02 18.80
C LEU A 108 8.21 -10.05 19.91
N LEU A 109 7.30 -9.75 20.85
CA LEU A 109 7.60 -8.80 21.93
C LEU A 109 8.69 -9.33 22.88
N GLY A 110 8.69 -10.64 23.20
CA GLY A 110 9.78 -11.27 23.96
C GLY A 110 11.12 -11.20 23.23
N PHE A 111 11.12 -11.35 21.90
CA PHE A 111 12.32 -11.20 21.09
C PHE A 111 12.82 -9.75 21.08
N LEU A 112 11.93 -8.78 20.90
CA LEU A 112 12.28 -7.35 20.96
C LEU A 112 12.87 -6.99 22.33
N GLU A 113 12.32 -7.54 23.41
CA GLU A 113 12.84 -7.35 24.76
C GLU A 113 14.28 -7.89 24.90
N SER A 114 14.59 -9.06 24.34
CA SER A 114 15.93 -9.63 24.35
C SER A 114 16.96 -8.77 23.61
N LEU A 115 16.50 -7.96 22.65
CA LEU A 115 17.28 -6.97 21.90
C LEU A 115 17.31 -5.58 22.57
N GLN A 116 16.80 -5.45 23.80
CA GLN A 116 16.66 -4.19 24.54
C GLN A 116 15.78 -3.14 23.83
N ILE A 117 14.89 -3.57 22.96
CA ILE A 117 13.89 -2.72 22.34
C ILE A 117 12.71 -2.63 23.30
N SER A 118 12.30 -1.40 23.65
CA SER A 118 11.26 -1.13 24.64
C SER A 118 9.98 -0.60 24.02
N ARG A 119 9.98 -0.31 22.71
CA ARG A 119 8.83 0.24 22.00
C ARG A 119 8.68 -0.35 20.61
N LEU A 120 7.46 -0.78 20.27
CA LEU A 120 7.08 -1.20 18.93
C LEU A 120 5.95 -0.31 18.42
N VAL A 121 6.17 0.37 17.28
CA VAL A 121 5.20 1.26 16.64
C VAL A 121 4.79 0.67 15.31
N LEU A 122 3.52 0.31 15.20
CA LEU A 122 2.90 -0.21 13.99
C LEU A 122 1.88 0.82 13.51
N GLU A 123 2.21 1.54 12.43
CA GLU A 123 1.39 2.61 11.86
C GLU A 123 1.79 2.95 10.42
N PRO A 124 0.85 3.42 9.58
CA PRO A 124 -0.59 3.45 9.77
C PRO A 124 -1.20 2.04 9.62
N VAL A 125 -2.12 1.67 10.50
CA VAL A 125 -2.73 0.32 10.54
C VAL A 125 -4.22 0.42 10.19
N ARG A 126 -4.72 -0.49 9.36
CA ARG A 126 -6.14 -0.57 9.01
C ARG A 126 -6.98 -1.13 10.17
N PRO A 127 -8.29 -0.73 10.28
CA PRO A 127 -9.17 -1.20 11.35
C PRO A 127 -9.48 -2.70 11.27
N ASP A 128 -9.39 -3.29 10.09
CA ASP A 128 -9.62 -4.70 9.80
C ASP A 128 -8.34 -5.56 9.85
N SER A 129 -7.21 -4.94 10.22
CA SER A 129 -5.93 -5.63 10.36
C SER A 129 -5.83 -6.47 11.63
N THR A 130 -4.98 -7.49 11.59
CA THR A 130 -4.67 -8.33 12.74
C THR A 130 -4.01 -7.52 13.87
N THR A 131 -3.08 -6.63 13.52
CA THR A 131 -2.41 -5.74 14.49
C THR A 131 -3.40 -4.88 15.26
N HIS A 132 -4.36 -4.23 14.55
CA HIS A 132 -5.36 -3.39 15.21
C HIS A 132 -6.26 -4.21 16.15
N ALA A 133 -6.68 -5.41 15.73
CA ALA A 133 -7.51 -6.29 16.54
C ALA A 133 -6.79 -6.70 17.85
N VAL A 134 -5.52 -7.08 17.77
CA VAL A 134 -4.71 -7.47 18.92
C VAL A 134 -4.42 -6.27 19.83
N ALA A 135 -4.02 -5.13 19.28
CA ALA A 135 -3.71 -3.93 20.05
C ALA A 135 -4.96 -3.38 20.76
N ARG A 136 -6.13 -3.37 20.06
CA ARG A 136 -7.41 -2.90 20.62
C ARG A 136 -7.96 -3.81 21.73
N ALA A 137 -7.67 -5.08 21.67
CA ALA A 137 -8.04 -6.01 22.77
C ALA A 137 -7.27 -5.73 24.07
N ALA A 138 -6.57 -4.59 24.14
CA ALA A 138 -5.70 -4.20 25.25
C ALA A 138 -4.69 -5.31 25.57
N PHE A 139 -3.87 -5.63 24.56
CA PHE A 139 -2.81 -6.62 24.75
C PHE A 139 -2.01 -6.29 26.00
N ARG A 140 -2.06 -7.17 26.96
CA ARG A 140 -1.27 -7.11 28.18
C ARG A 140 -0.56 -8.43 28.37
N SER A 141 0.76 -8.35 28.42
CA SER A 141 1.60 -9.39 28.97
C SER A 141 2.21 -8.90 30.29
N ALA A 142 2.95 -9.73 30.98
CA ALA A 142 3.63 -9.33 32.21
C ALA A 142 4.59 -8.13 31.99
N ALA A 143 5.06 -7.91 30.76
CA ALA A 143 6.09 -6.92 30.45
C ALA A 143 5.64 -5.83 29.43
N TRP A 144 4.48 -5.97 28.74
CA TRP A 144 4.06 -5.07 27.65
C TRP A 144 2.62 -4.65 27.76
N SER A 145 2.34 -3.39 27.35
CA SER A 145 1.00 -2.87 27.14
C SER A 145 0.83 -2.32 25.74
N SER A 146 -0.40 -2.21 25.24
CA SER A 146 -0.69 -1.59 23.95
C SER A 146 -1.64 -0.43 24.06
N THR A 147 -1.44 0.57 23.18
CA THR A 147 -2.31 1.73 23.00
C THR A 147 -2.65 1.85 21.51
N THR A 148 -3.92 2.16 21.24
CA THR A 148 -4.42 2.37 19.87
C THR A 148 -5.06 3.73 19.76
N THR A 149 -4.60 4.56 18.82
CA THR A 149 -5.15 5.91 18.57
C THR A 149 -5.44 6.11 17.07
N PRO A 150 -6.55 6.81 16.71
CA PRO A 150 -6.75 7.22 15.33
C PRO A 150 -5.60 8.10 14.84
N LEU A 151 -5.11 7.86 13.63
CA LEU A 151 -3.96 8.57 13.05
C LEU A 151 -4.36 9.44 11.86
N ASN A 152 -4.88 8.82 10.82
CA ASN A 152 -5.27 9.49 9.57
C ASN A 152 -6.42 8.72 8.88
N ARG A 153 -6.70 9.05 7.61
CA ARG A 153 -7.74 8.39 6.81
C ARG A 153 -7.21 8.06 5.42
N SER A 154 -7.64 6.91 4.91
CA SER A 154 -7.62 6.56 3.48
C SER A 154 -9.03 6.53 2.93
N LEU A 155 -9.17 6.45 1.61
CA LEU A 155 -10.46 6.25 0.95
C LEU A 155 -10.38 5.06 0.01
N GLU A 156 -11.37 4.18 0.08
CA GLU A 156 -11.51 3.05 -0.82
C GLU A 156 -12.93 2.90 -1.34
N MET A 157 -13.10 2.13 -2.40
CA MET A 157 -14.39 1.88 -3.02
C MET A 157 -14.47 0.43 -3.46
N VAL A 158 -15.50 -0.28 -3.00
CA VAL A 158 -15.88 -1.58 -3.59
C VAL A 158 -16.34 -1.33 -5.02
N LEU A 159 -15.70 -2.01 -5.96
CA LEU A 159 -16.03 -1.88 -7.38
C LEU A 159 -17.29 -2.68 -7.70
N PRO A 160 -18.20 -2.13 -8.48
CA PRO A 160 -19.36 -2.87 -8.99
C PRO A 160 -18.97 -3.71 -10.22
N ASP A 161 -19.81 -4.67 -10.57
CA ASP A 161 -19.59 -5.60 -11.69
C ASP A 161 -19.62 -4.92 -13.08
N SER A 162 -19.97 -3.65 -13.17
CA SER A 162 -20.04 -2.94 -14.45
C SER A 162 -19.81 -1.45 -14.33
N TRP A 163 -19.32 -0.86 -15.42
CA TRP A 163 -19.18 0.59 -15.55
C TRP A 163 -20.50 1.34 -15.35
N GLN A 164 -21.63 0.80 -15.84
CA GLN A 164 -22.95 1.38 -15.65
C GLN A 164 -23.37 1.34 -14.18
N GLY A 165 -23.05 0.23 -13.48
CA GLY A 165 -23.25 0.09 -12.03
C GLY A 165 -22.46 1.15 -11.26
N TYR A 166 -21.19 1.37 -11.63
CA TYR A 166 -20.38 2.44 -11.04
C TYR A 166 -21.00 3.82 -11.22
N LEU A 167 -21.38 4.17 -12.44
CA LEU A 167 -22.04 5.47 -12.71
C LEU A 167 -23.36 5.61 -11.95
N ALA A 168 -24.14 4.53 -11.82
CA ALA A 168 -25.39 4.53 -11.07
C ALA A 168 -25.18 4.74 -9.56
N GLY A 169 -24.08 4.19 -9.00
CA GLY A 169 -23.70 4.34 -7.60
C GLY A 169 -23.23 5.75 -7.22
N LEU A 170 -22.78 6.56 -8.19
CA LEU A 170 -22.43 7.95 -7.95
C LEU A 170 -23.68 8.81 -7.68
N GLY A 171 -23.54 9.80 -6.81
CA GLY A 171 -24.56 10.85 -6.65
C GLY A 171 -24.91 11.53 -7.99
N SER A 172 -26.15 11.96 -8.17
CA SER A 172 -26.64 12.47 -9.46
C SER A 172 -25.76 13.57 -10.06
N LYS A 173 -25.30 14.51 -9.24
CA LYS A 173 -24.40 15.61 -9.66
C LYS A 173 -23.05 15.06 -10.14
N GLN A 174 -22.44 14.16 -9.41
CA GLN A 174 -21.13 13.56 -9.74
C GLN A 174 -21.23 12.71 -11.01
N ARG A 175 -22.26 11.88 -11.11
CA ARG A 175 -22.53 11.07 -12.30
C ARG A 175 -22.68 11.94 -13.55
N HIS A 176 -23.44 13.03 -13.46
CA HIS A 176 -23.61 13.99 -14.56
C HIS A 176 -22.28 14.62 -14.95
N GLU A 177 -21.47 15.02 -13.95
CA GLU A 177 -20.18 15.66 -14.18
C GLU A 177 -19.16 14.70 -14.81
N VAL A 178 -19.09 13.46 -14.36
CA VAL A 178 -18.22 12.42 -14.97
C VAL A 178 -18.63 12.19 -16.42
N ARG A 179 -19.92 11.99 -16.71
CA ARG A 179 -20.40 11.79 -18.08
C ARG A 179 -20.10 12.99 -18.98
N ARG A 180 -20.32 14.20 -18.49
CA ARG A 180 -20.05 15.45 -19.23
C ARG A 180 -18.58 15.58 -19.57
N LYS A 181 -17.68 15.30 -18.60
CA LYS A 181 -16.23 15.38 -18.81
C LYS A 181 -15.71 14.29 -19.73
N LEU A 182 -16.20 13.06 -19.62
CA LEU A 182 -15.85 11.98 -20.55
C LEU A 182 -16.28 12.32 -21.98
N ARG A 183 -17.50 12.87 -22.18
CA ARG A 183 -17.93 13.32 -23.49
C ARG A 183 -17.00 14.39 -24.07
N ARG A 184 -16.67 15.44 -23.28
CA ARG A 184 -15.70 16.47 -23.71
C ARG A 184 -14.33 15.91 -24.06
N LEU A 185 -13.89 14.89 -23.30
CA LEU A 185 -12.63 14.22 -23.58
C LEU A 185 -12.69 13.50 -24.94
N ASN A 186 -13.75 12.73 -25.20
CA ASN A 186 -13.95 12.01 -26.46
C ASN A 186 -14.15 12.95 -27.67
N GLU A 187 -14.78 14.11 -27.47
CA GLU A 187 -14.92 15.14 -28.52
C GLU A 187 -13.56 15.76 -28.91
N ARG A 188 -12.50 15.58 -28.11
CA ARG A 188 -11.18 16.16 -28.38
C ARG A 188 -10.33 15.31 -29.33
N GLY A 189 -10.65 14.05 -29.49
CA GLY A 189 -9.96 13.15 -30.39
C GLY A 189 -9.94 11.70 -29.91
N ASP A 190 -9.00 10.93 -30.44
CA ASP A 190 -8.79 9.55 -30.05
C ASP A 190 -8.16 9.46 -28.66
N ILE A 191 -8.87 8.79 -27.75
CA ILE A 191 -8.45 8.63 -26.35
C ILE A 191 -8.06 7.16 -26.13
N VAL A 192 -6.80 6.94 -25.82
CA VAL A 192 -6.29 5.60 -25.52
C VAL A 192 -5.83 5.54 -24.08
N LEU A 193 -6.30 4.54 -23.34
CA LEU A 193 -5.70 4.09 -22.09
C LEU A 193 -4.94 2.81 -22.40
N ARG A 194 -3.62 2.81 -22.21
CA ARG A 194 -2.78 1.62 -22.31
C ARG A 194 -2.04 1.36 -20.99
N GLU A 195 -1.69 0.13 -20.75
CA GLU A 195 -0.83 -0.28 -19.65
C GLU A 195 0.58 -0.57 -20.19
N VAL A 196 1.59 -0.18 -19.43
CA VAL A 196 3.00 -0.45 -19.75
C VAL A 196 3.25 -1.94 -19.57
N GLY A 197 3.77 -2.62 -20.61
CA GLY A 197 3.78 -4.07 -20.68
C GLY A 197 5.15 -4.73 -20.60
N THR A 198 6.26 -3.99 -20.75
CA THR A 198 7.61 -4.57 -20.69
C THR A 198 8.53 -3.81 -19.72
N ALA A 199 9.65 -4.40 -19.34
CA ALA A 199 10.64 -3.76 -18.46
C ALA A 199 11.26 -2.53 -19.13
N GLU A 200 11.59 -2.62 -20.42
CA GLU A 200 12.15 -1.51 -21.20
C GLU A 200 11.16 -0.34 -21.29
N GLU A 201 9.89 -0.64 -21.58
CA GLU A 201 8.84 0.38 -21.58
C GLU A 201 8.65 1.00 -20.20
N THR A 202 8.85 0.25 -19.10
CA THR A 202 8.70 0.75 -17.73
C THR A 202 9.71 1.85 -17.44
N GLU A 203 10.97 1.70 -17.84
CA GLU A 203 12.01 2.71 -17.64
C GLU A 203 11.68 4.02 -18.37
N GLU A 204 11.28 3.93 -19.65
CA GLU A 204 10.88 5.09 -20.45
C GLU A 204 9.62 5.75 -19.87
N ALA A 205 8.62 4.95 -19.52
CA ALA A 205 7.37 5.41 -18.96
C ALA A 205 7.57 6.08 -17.60
N MET A 206 8.50 5.59 -16.76
CA MET A 206 8.83 6.23 -15.49
C MET A 206 9.48 7.59 -15.68
N THR A 207 10.33 7.77 -16.69
CA THR A 207 10.88 9.08 -17.04
C THR A 207 9.77 10.07 -17.40
N GLN A 208 8.80 9.62 -18.21
CA GLN A 208 7.66 10.42 -18.60
C GLN A 208 6.69 10.68 -17.42
N PHE A 209 6.46 9.67 -16.58
CA PHE A 209 5.64 9.80 -15.38
C PHE A 209 6.19 10.87 -14.43
N ILE A 210 7.48 10.86 -14.13
CA ILE A 210 8.16 11.83 -13.25
C ILE A 210 8.04 13.23 -13.80
N ASP A 211 8.28 13.43 -15.10
CA ASP A 211 8.11 14.72 -15.77
C ASP A 211 6.68 15.25 -15.64
N LEU A 212 5.67 14.41 -15.95
CA LEU A 212 4.28 14.79 -15.84
C LEU A 212 3.84 15.00 -14.38
N PHE A 213 4.38 14.23 -13.45
CA PHE A 213 4.13 14.39 -12.03
C PHE A 213 4.58 15.76 -11.53
N GLN A 214 5.81 16.14 -11.82
CA GLN A 214 6.38 17.45 -11.44
C GLN A 214 5.64 18.62 -12.11
N LYS A 215 5.32 18.52 -13.40
CA LYS A 215 4.59 19.55 -14.17
C LYS A 215 3.15 19.73 -13.74
N SER A 216 2.52 18.72 -13.16
CA SER A 216 1.09 18.72 -12.88
C SER A 216 0.68 19.72 -11.78
N ARG A 217 1.51 19.92 -10.75
CA ARG A 217 1.24 20.81 -9.61
C ARG A 217 2.55 21.21 -8.92
N LYS A 218 2.59 22.43 -8.35
CA LYS A 218 3.79 22.96 -7.66
C LYS A 218 4.21 22.14 -6.45
N ASP A 219 3.25 21.68 -5.65
CA ASP A 219 3.52 20.82 -4.47
C ASP A 219 4.11 19.47 -4.88
N LYS A 220 3.71 18.92 -6.01
CA LYS A 220 4.30 17.70 -6.57
C LYS A 220 5.72 17.92 -7.08
N ALA A 221 6.01 19.07 -7.68
CA ALA A 221 7.36 19.41 -8.05
C ALA A 221 8.31 19.50 -6.84
N SER A 222 7.83 20.08 -5.73
CA SER A 222 8.60 20.15 -4.49
C SER A 222 8.72 18.79 -3.79
N PHE A 223 7.73 17.90 -3.96
CA PHE A 223 7.77 16.55 -3.40
C PHE A 223 8.81 15.68 -4.12
N MET A 224 8.94 15.76 -5.45
CA MET A 224 9.81 14.88 -6.24
C MET A 224 11.24 15.43 -6.28
N ASN A 225 12.07 14.97 -5.34
CA ASN A 225 13.52 15.20 -5.33
C ASN A 225 14.26 13.96 -5.88
N GLU A 226 15.57 14.03 -6.01
CA GLU A 226 16.43 12.96 -6.56
C GLU A 226 16.26 11.63 -5.80
N THR A 227 16.19 11.67 -4.47
CA THR A 227 16.02 10.46 -3.64
C THR A 227 14.64 9.82 -3.89
N ARG A 228 13.59 10.63 -3.99
CA ARG A 228 12.23 10.12 -4.30
C ARG A 228 12.14 9.62 -5.73
N GLU A 229 12.77 10.29 -6.69
CA GLU A 229 12.85 9.80 -8.06
C GLU A 229 13.51 8.41 -8.11
N LEU A 230 14.65 8.25 -7.43
CA LEU A 230 15.32 6.95 -7.31
C LEU A 230 14.41 5.89 -6.70
N PHE A 231 13.69 6.24 -5.63
CA PHE A 231 12.72 5.33 -5.02
C PHE A 231 11.61 4.93 -5.98
N PHE A 232 10.98 5.89 -6.67
CA PHE A 232 9.89 5.59 -7.60
C PHE A 232 10.33 4.71 -8.76
N ARG A 233 11.55 4.90 -9.29
CA ARG A 233 12.11 4.04 -10.34
C ARG A 233 12.36 2.62 -9.82
N ARG A 234 13.03 2.46 -8.67
CA ARG A 234 13.24 1.16 -8.04
C ARG A 234 11.93 0.45 -7.69
N LEU A 235 10.97 1.21 -7.17
CA LEU A 235 9.65 0.67 -6.86
C LEU A 235 8.95 0.15 -8.12
N ALA A 236 9.01 0.88 -9.23
CA ALA A 236 8.43 0.44 -10.48
C ALA A 236 9.08 -0.87 -10.97
N ASP A 237 10.41 -1.00 -10.91
CA ASP A 237 11.14 -2.20 -11.32
C ASP A 237 10.78 -3.42 -10.44
N GLU A 238 10.78 -3.25 -9.12
CA GLU A 238 10.43 -4.31 -8.18
C GLU A 238 8.96 -4.76 -8.34
N LEU A 239 8.03 -3.79 -8.47
CA LEU A 239 6.62 -4.08 -8.70
C LEU A 239 6.34 -4.70 -10.06
N PHE A 240 7.07 -4.30 -11.11
CA PHE A 240 6.98 -4.90 -12.44
C PHE A 240 7.40 -6.37 -12.37
N THR A 241 8.56 -6.64 -11.78
CA THR A 241 9.09 -7.99 -11.58
C THR A 241 8.13 -8.89 -10.78
N ALA A 242 7.45 -8.31 -9.79
CA ALA A 242 6.45 -9.01 -8.99
C ALA A 242 5.07 -9.13 -9.68
N GLY A 243 4.88 -8.57 -10.89
CA GLY A 243 3.59 -8.56 -11.59
C GLY A 243 2.53 -7.65 -10.96
N MET A 244 2.94 -6.75 -10.07
CA MET A 244 2.07 -5.87 -9.29
C MET A 244 1.97 -4.45 -9.85
N LEU A 245 2.87 -4.03 -10.73
CA LEU A 245 2.83 -2.70 -11.34
C LEU A 245 1.66 -2.59 -12.31
N ARG A 246 0.88 -1.51 -12.20
CA ARG A 246 -0.11 -1.07 -13.18
C ARG A 246 0.16 0.39 -13.52
N LEU A 247 1.15 0.61 -14.39
CA LEU A 247 1.49 1.93 -14.88
C LEU A 247 0.68 2.22 -16.15
N GLN A 248 -0.33 3.08 -16.00
CA GLN A 248 -1.32 3.36 -17.04
C GLN A 248 -1.02 4.71 -17.70
N GLU A 249 -0.97 4.72 -19.02
CA GLU A 249 -0.85 5.93 -19.83
C GLU A 249 -2.20 6.29 -20.49
N VAL A 250 -2.60 7.55 -20.36
CA VAL A 250 -3.71 8.13 -21.11
C VAL A 250 -3.16 9.05 -22.18
N SER A 251 -3.38 8.73 -23.45
CA SER A 251 -3.01 9.59 -24.58
C SER A 251 -4.25 10.20 -25.26
N ILE A 252 -4.05 11.37 -25.89
CA ILE A 252 -5.03 12.08 -26.70
C ILE A 252 -4.39 12.36 -28.05
N ASN A 253 -4.90 11.76 -29.13
CA ASN A 253 -4.34 11.85 -30.48
C ASN A 253 -2.84 11.49 -30.49
N GLY A 254 -2.44 10.44 -29.79
CA GLY A 254 -1.05 9.97 -29.70
C GLY A 254 -0.13 10.79 -28.81
N VAL A 255 -0.63 11.82 -28.13
CA VAL A 255 0.17 12.61 -27.17
C VAL A 255 -0.20 12.20 -25.75
N THR A 256 0.80 11.83 -24.93
CA THR A 256 0.58 11.47 -23.52
C THR A 256 0.03 12.66 -22.75
N ALA A 257 -1.17 12.49 -22.23
CA ALA A 257 -1.92 13.51 -21.50
C ALA A 257 -1.88 13.31 -19.98
N ALA A 258 -1.82 12.06 -19.51
CA ALA A 258 -1.67 11.73 -18.10
C ALA A 258 -1.07 10.33 -17.94
N MET A 259 -0.45 10.09 -16.77
CA MET A 259 -0.05 8.77 -16.33
C MET A 259 -0.54 8.50 -14.91
N VAL A 260 -0.93 7.26 -14.65
CA VAL A 260 -1.44 6.80 -13.36
C VAL A 260 -0.56 5.63 -12.89
N PHE A 261 0.11 5.82 -11.77
CA PHE A 261 0.90 4.77 -11.12
C PHE A 261 -0.01 4.06 -10.11
N CYS A 262 -0.36 2.83 -10.41
CA CYS A 262 -1.14 1.98 -9.53
C CYS A 262 -0.35 0.73 -9.14
N ILE A 263 -0.72 0.16 -8.01
CA ILE A 263 -0.25 -1.14 -7.53
C ILE A 263 -1.45 -2.07 -7.50
N GLU A 264 -1.33 -3.25 -8.10
CA GLU A 264 -2.36 -4.30 -7.98
C GLU A 264 -1.88 -5.36 -6.99
N GLN A 265 -2.69 -5.64 -5.98
CA GLN A 265 -2.44 -6.69 -5.01
C GLN A 265 -3.75 -7.25 -4.46
N ALA A 266 -3.86 -8.57 -4.35
CA ALA A 266 -5.00 -9.25 -3.73
C ALA A 266 -6.37 -8.79 -4.26
N ASN A 267 -6.50 -8.69 -5.59
CA ASN A 267 -7.72 -8.26 -6.28
C ASN A 267 -8.15 -6.80 -5.96
N MET A 268 -7.19 -5.96 -5.57
CA MET A 268 -7.37 -4.53 -5.31
C MET A 268 -6.41 -3.71 -6.17
N LEU A 269 -6.87 -2.56 -6.66
CA LEU A 269 -6.04 -1.58 -7.34
C LEU A 269 -5.82 -0.37 -6.43
N TYR A 270 -4.58 -0.10 -6.09
CA TYR A 270 -4.15 1.01 -5.25
C TYR A 270 -3.66 2.16 -6.12
N LEU A 271 -4.32 3.30 -6.06
CA LEU A 271 -3.92 4.53 -6.76
C LEU A 271 -2.74 5.19 -6.04
N TYR A 272 -1.52 4.76 -6.34
CA TYR A 272 -0.35 5.24 -5.63
C TYR A 272 -0.02 6.68 -5.97
N ASN A 273 0.02 7.02 -7.28
CA ASN A 273 0.23 8.41 -7.70
C ASN A 273 -0.26 8.66 -9.14
N ASN A 274 -0.32 9.92 -9.55
CA ASN A 274 -0.58 10.29 -10.94
C ASN A 274 0.10 11.59 -11.34
N GLY A 275 0.49 11.70 -12.59
CA GLY A 275 0.97 12.91 -13.24
C GLY A 275 0.10 13.27 -14.45
N TYR A 276 0.03 14.53 -14.82
CA TYR A 276 -0.68 14.94 -16.03
C TYR A 276 -0.03 16.15 -16.72
N ASN A 277 -0.21 16.24 -18.02
CA ASN A 277 0.26 17.34 -18.84
C ASN A 277 -0.67 18.56 -18.68
N PRO A 278 -0.15 19.71 -18.18
CA PRO A 278 -0.94 20.93 -17.98
C PRO A 278 -1.63 21.46 -19.25
N LYS A 279 -1.11 21.12 -20.44
CA LYS A 279 -1.73 21.49 -21.72
C LYS A 279 -3.17 20.96 -21.89
N PHE A 280 -3.50 19.86 -21.20
CA PHE A 280 -4.82 19.25 -21.22
C PHE A 280 -5.66 19.56 -19.95
N LYS A 281 -5.26 20.57 -19.17
CA LYS A 281 -5.94 20.97 -17.92
C LYS A 281 -7.42 21.26 -18.13
N GLU A 282 -7.77 21.92 -19.25
CA GLU A 282 -9.15 22.25 -19.60
C GLU A 282 -10.06 21.03 -19.71
N LEU A 283 -9.51 19.87 -20.04
CA LEU A 283 -10.21 18.59 -20.10
C LEU A 283 -10.34 17.92 -18.72
N SER A 284 -9.81 18.53 -17.67
CA SER A 284 -9.72 17.92 -16.33
C SER A 284 -8.98 16.58 -16.34
N ILE A 285 -7.93 16.48 -17.17
CA ILE A 285 -7.27 15.19 -17.48
C ILE A 285 -6.73 14.48 -16.23
N GLY A 286 -6.24 15.21 -15.22
CA GLY A 286 -5.80 14.62 -13.96
C GLY A 286 -6.92 13.95 -13.15
N LEU A 287 -8.19 14.33 -13.34
CA LEU A 287 -9.35 13.64 -12.79
C LEU A 287 -9.80 12.51 -13.73
N MET A 288 -9.83 12.78 -15.04
CA MET A 288 -10.31 11.83 -16.02
C MET A 288 -9.40 10.61 -16.16
N SER A 289 -8.09 10.74 -15.98
CA SER A 289 -7.17 9.61 -15.93
C SER A 289 -7.54 8.63 -14.81
N LYS A 290 -7.92 9.12 -13.63
CA LYS A 290 -8.41 8.28 -12.53
C LYS A 290 -9.75 7.61 -12.84
N VAL A 291 -10.67 8.33 -13.51
CA VAL A 291 -11.96 7.78 -13.96
C VAL A 291 -11.74 6.65 -14.97
N LEU A 292 -10.79 6.80 -15.89
CA LEU A 292 -10.41 5.76 -16.85
C LEU A 292 -9.72 4.58 -16.16
N SER A 293 -8.88 4.84 -15.16
CA SER A 293 -8.25 3.80 -14.32
C SER A 293 -9.30 2.99 -13.54
N ILE A 294 -10.31 3.65 -12.94
CA ILE A 294 -11.44 2.97 -12.28
C ILE A 294 -12.20 2.10 -13.28
N LYS A 295 -12.45 2.63 -14.50
CA LYS A 295 -13.14 1.86 -15.54
C LYS A 295 -12.35 0.61 -15.92
N ALA A 296 -11.03 0.74 -16.12
CA ALA A 296 -10.15 -0.39 -16.42
C ALA A 296 -10.13 -1.43 -15.28
N ALA A 297 -10.11 -0.99 -14.01
CA ALA A 297 -10.18 -1.87 -12.86
C ALA A 297 -11.50 -2.68 -12.80
N ILE A 298 -12.63 -2.05 -13.14
CA ILE A 298 -13.93 -2.74 -13.24
C ILE A 298 -13.90 -3.75 -14.39
N GLU A 299 -13.38 -3.39 -15.56
CA GLU A 299 -13.27 -4.26 -16.74
C GLU A 299 -12.32 -5.44 -16.50
N ALA A 300 -11.32 -5.27 -15.62
CA ALA A 300 -10.44 -6.32 -15.12
C ALA A 300 -11.05 -7.17 -14.00
N ASN A 301 -12.29 -6.91 -13.59
CA ASN A 301 -13.02 -7.59 -12.50
C ASN A 301 -12.32 -7.49 -11.14
N LEU A 302 -11.62 -6.40 -10.85
CA LEU A 302 -11.05 -6.16 -9.54
C LEU A 302 -12.16 -5.82 -8.52
N ALA A 303 -11.96 -6.24 -7.26
CA ALA A 303 -12.97 -6.07 -6.22
C ALA A 303 -12.98 -4.66 -5.60
N THR A 304 -11.83 -4.02 -5.52
CA THR A 304 -11.69 -2.75 -4.78
C THR A 304 -10.74 -1.79 -5.51
N TYR A 305 -11.09 -0.50 -5.48
CA TYR A 305 -10.21 0.60 -5.85
C TYR A 305 -9.87 1.40 -4.61
N ASP A 306 -8.62 1.37 -4.19
CA ASP A 306 -8.12 2.12 -3.04
C ASP A 306 -7.45 3.41 -3.51
N PHE A 307 -7.99 4.56 -3.08
CA PHE A 307 -7.46 5.88 -3.37
C PHE A 307 -6.29 6.26 -2.46
N LEU A 308 -5.96 5.39 -1.50
CA LEU A 308 -4.92 5.59 -0.50
C LEU A 308 -5.14 6.81 0.41
N GLY A 309 -4.10 7.19 1.16
CA GLY A 309 -4.16 8.23 2.18
C GLY A 309 -4.58 9.61 1.67
N GLY A 310 -5.17 10.39 2.58
CA GLY A 310 -5.65 11.74 2.30
C GLY A 310 -7.16 11.83 2.01
N THR A 311 -7.73 12.99 2.31
CA THR A 311 -9.17 13.28 2.25
C THR A 311 -9.51 14.27 1.14
N GLU A 312 -8.81 14.19 0.00
CA GLU A 312 -9.04 15.10 -1.11
C GLU A 312 -10.44 14.90 -1.71
N ARG A 313 -11.11 16.00 -1.93
CA ARG A 313 -12.50 16.06 -2.40
C ARG A 313 -12.82 15.15 -3.58
N TYR A 314 -11.87 14.98 -4.52
CA TYR A 314 -12.12 14.17 -5.70
C TYR A 314 -12.33 12.68 -5.35
N LYS A 315 -11.69 12.17 -4.31
CA LYS A 315 -11.82 10.77 -3.88
C LYS A 315 -13.27 10.46 -3.49
N TYR A 316 -13.90 11.33 -2.70
CA TYR A 316 -15.33 11.22 -2.37
C TYR A 316 -16.22 11.37 -3.61
N GLN A 317 -15.88 12.30 -4.49
CA GLN A 317 -16.64 12.53 -5.73
C GLN A 317 -16.61 11.34 -6.67
N LEU A 318 -15.56 10.53 -6.63
CA LEU A 318 -15.42 9.28 -7.40
C LEU A 318 -15.95 8.04 -6.66
N GLY A 319 -16.56 8.19 -5.49
CA GLY A 319 -17.22 7.11 -4.77
C GLY A 319 -16.43 6.52 -3.60
N GLY A 320 -15.27 7.09 -3.28
CA GLY A 320 -14.47 6.66 -2.13
C GLY A 320 -15.18 6.85 -0.80
N ARG A 321 -15.01 5.90 0.09
CA ARG A 321 -15.50 5.91 1.49
C ARG A 321 -14.32 5.90 2.43
N GLU A 322 -14.44 6.64 3.53
CA GLU A 322 -13.36 6.74 4.51
C GLU A 322 -13.10 5.42 5.24
N VAL A 323 -11.82 5.13 5.40
CA VAL A 323 -11.28 4.11 6.31
C VAL A 323 -10.37 4.84 7.29
N VAL A 324 -10.69 4.79 8.57
CA VAL A 324 -9.85 5.37 9.62
C VAL A 324 -8.64 4.47 9.82
N LEU A 325 -7.44 5.05 9.78
CA LEU A 325 -6.19 4.35 10.05
C LEU A 325 -5.72 4.68 11.46
N TYR A 326 -5.02 3.74 12.08
CA TYR A 326 -4.63 3.81 13.48
C TYR A 326 -3.12 3.72 13.66
N SER A 327 -2.64 4.32 14.75
CA SER A 327 -1.34 4.03 15.33
C SER A 327 -1.55 3.01 16.46
N CYS A 328 -0.83 1.89 16.38
CA CYS A 328 -0.80 0.84 17.40
C CYS A 328 0.60 0.81 18.01
N VAL A 329 0.70 1.23 19.26
CA VAL A 329 1.96 1.32 20.00
C VAL A 329 1.96 0.27 21.10
N PHE A 330 3.01 -0.54 21.14
CA PHE A 330 3.30 -1.46 22.23
C PHE A 330 4.49 -0.93 22.99
N GLU A 331 4.36 -0.81 24.31
CA GLU A 331 5.41 -0.29 25.19
C GLU A 331 5.68 -1.26 26.34
N ARG A 332 6.97 -1.42 26.64
CA ARG A 332 7.40 -2.21 27.78
C ARG A 332 7.04 -1.50 29.08
N LEU A 333 6.45 -2.24 30.00
CA LEU A 333 6.16 -1.76 31.34
C LEU A 333 7.47 -1.65 32.14
N SER A 334 7.67 -0.55 32.81
CA SER A 334 8.83 -0.29 33.68
C SER A 334 8.78 -1.12 34.96
#